data_5d6b5980140ff4e84faaaf5560c16991
#
_entry.id   5d6b5980140ff4e84faaaf5560c16991
#
_cell.length_a   1.000
_cell.length_b   1.000
_cell.length_c   1.000
_cell.angle_alpha   90.00
_cell.angle_beta   90.00
_cell.angle_gamma   90.00
#
_symmetry.space_group_name_H-M   'P 1'
#
loop_
_entity.id
_entity.type
_entity.pdbx_description
1 polymer ?
#
loop_
_entity_poly.entity_id
_entity_poly.type
_entity_poly.pdbx_seq_one_letter_code
_entity_poly.pdbx_strand_id
1 'polypeptide(L)'
;MIITTSLRENETLIARAQELAHELGADYQPRRKLSLAKCLERFGAFYLLYKDRLSFVNADVSELSFHPDTAVLRIKAPHDALVNLLGSSSKSILDTTMASDSLVMAAAGNQVTVLESQDVIFQVVSRGLATYQTDDKQLEKAMRSIKAIKSDSLSFLKSQADHSFDIIYADPMFSETIKESENLQAIKPLANGSRLTEEWLNEAKRVAREKIIIKAHFRDTVFEELGFERQIRPNQKLHYGVM
;
A
#
# COMPACT_ATOMS: atom_id res chain seq x y z
N MET A 1 12.59 -2.09 17.91
CA MET A 1 12.69 -2.54 16.49
C MET A 1 14.15 -2.41 16.07
N ILE A 2 14.65 -3.35 15.24
CA ILE A 2 16.05 -3.32 14.78
C ILE A 2 16.09 -2.89 13.30
N ILE A 3 17.15 -2.15 12.94
CA ILE A 3 17.55 -1.89 11.56
C ILE A 3 18.94 -2.46 11.34
N THR A 4 19.13 -3.17 10.24
CA THR A 4 20.45 -3.65 9.81
C THR A 4 20.64 -3.41 8.30
N THR A 5 21.85 -3.61 7.80
CA THR A 5 22.20 -3.38 6.40
C THR A 5 22.23 -4.68 5.59
N SER A 6 22.19 -4.57 4.28
CA SER A 6 22.49 -5.69 3.37
C SER A 6 23.96 -6.13 3.54
N LEU A 7 24.34 -7.32 3.03
CA LEU A 7 25.72 -7.84 3.13
C LEU A 7 26.76 -6.98 2.39
N ARG A 8 26.32 -6.17 1.41
CA ARG A 8 27.19 -5.24 0.66
C ARG A 8 27.19 -3.86 1.32
N GLU A 9 27.49 -3.82 2.61
CA GLU A 9 27.56 -2.59 3.38
C GLU A 9 28.86 -1.80 3.10
N ASN A 10 28.74 -0.48 3.17
CA ASN A 10 29.84 0.47 3.19
C ASN A 10 29.52 1.56 4.22
N GLU A 11 30.46 2.46 4.48
CA GLU A 11 30.30 3.54 5.48
C GLU A 11 29.03 4.38 5.22
N THR A 12 28.75 4.71 3.95
CA THR A 12 27.55 5.49 3.58
C THR A 12 26.26 4.75 3.92
N LEU A 13 26.19 3.44 3.64
CA LEU A 13 24.99 2.65 3.94
C LEU A 13 24.80 2.47 5.45
N ILE A 14 25.90 2.32 6.20
CA ILE A 14 25.88 2.26 7.66
C ILE A 14 25.39 3.58 8.25
N ALA A 15 25.92 4.71 7.81
CA ALA A 15 25.46 6.03 8.26
C ALA A 15 23.96 6.23 8.00
N ARG A 16 23.48 5.91 6.79
CA ARG A 16 22.05 5.96 6.46
C ARG A 16 21.20 5.04 7.35
N ALA A 17 21.70 3.85 7.68
CA ALA A 17 21.00 2.93 8.57
C ALA A 17 20.89 3.47 10.00
N GLN A 18 21.92 4.16 10.47
CA GLN A 18 21.92 4.82 11.79
C GLN A 18 20.96 6.02 11.83
N GLU A 19 20.97 6.87 10.79
CA GLU A 19 20.01 7.97 10.65
C GLU A 19 18.57 7.45 10.63
N LEU A 20 18.31 6.42 9.84
CA LEU A 20 16.99 5.81 9.75
C LEU A 20 16.57 5.19 11.09
N ALA A 21 17.49 4.56 11.82
CA ALA A 21 17.22 4.02 13.14
C ALA A 21 16.80 5.13 14.12
N HIS A 22 17.50 6.24 14.12
CA HIS A 22 17.14 7.41 14.93
C HIS A 22 15.76 7.97 14.55
N GLU A 23 15.50 8.12 13.25
CA GLU A 23 14.21 8.62 12.72
C GLU A 23 13.03 7.73 13.13
N LEU A 24 13.21 6.41 13.10
CA LEU A 24 12.15 5.42 13.40
C LEU A 24 12.09 5.02 14.89
N GLY A 25 12.91 5.59 15.75
CA GLY A 25 13.01 5.17 17.15
C GLY A 25 13.42 3.70 17.30
N ALA A 26 14.28 3.22 16.40
CA ALA A 26 14.79 1.86 16.34
C ALA A 26 16.30 1.82 16.66
N ASP A 27 16.84 0.62 16.86
CA ASP A 27 18.26 0.43 17.12
C ASP A 27 18.98 -0.08 15.87
N TYR A 28 20.09 0.56 15.49
CA TYR A 28 20.95 0.02 14.46
C TYR A 28 21.81 -1.15 15.01
N GLN A 29 21.80 -2.28 14.32
CA GLN A 29 22.65 -3.42 14.61
C GLN A 29 23.46 -3.84 13.38
N PRO A 30 24.81 -3.89 13.46
CA PRO A 30 25.62 -4.31 12.34
C PRO A 30 25.39 -5.79 12.01
N ARG A 31 25.21 -6.11 10.74
CA ARG A 31 24.90 -7.47 10.29
C ARG A 31 26.04 -8.47 10.46
N ARG A 32 27.31 -8.03 10.42
CA ARG A 32 28.49 -8.86 10.60
C ARG A 32 28.51 -10.15 9.79
N LYS A 33 28.10 -10.11 8.53
CA LYS A 33 27.97 -11.25 7.60
C LYS A 33 26.97 -12.36 8.03
N LEU A 34 26.08 -12.10 8.96
CA LEU A 34 25.05 -13.04 9.35
C LEU A 34 24.06 -13.28 8.20
N SER A 35 23.56 -14.51 8.05
CA SER A 35 22.41 -14.81 7.18
C SER A 35 21.13 -14.14 7.73
N LEU A 36 20.09 -14.00 6.90
CA LEU A 36 18.79 -13.46 7.36
C LEU A 36 18.21 -14.30 8.48
N ALA A 37 18.28 -15.63 8.37
CA ALA A 37 17.81 -16.55 9.42
C ALA A 37 18.51 -16.30 10.75
N LYS A 38 19.85 -16.15 10.75
CA LYS A 38 20.61 -15.83 11.97
C LYS A 38 20.34 -14.44 12.52
N CYS A 39 20.01 -13.47 11.64
CA CYS A 39 19.56 -12.15 12.10
C CYS A 39 18.20 -12.28 12.79
N LEU A 40 17.26 -13.06 12.23
CA LEU A 40 15.94 -13.30 12.84
C LEU A 40 16.05 -14.01 14.20
N GLU A 41 16.90 -15.05 14.32
CA GLU A 41 17.17 -15.72 15.60
C GLU A 41 17.69 -14.74 16.67
N ARG A 42 18.50 -13.76 16.24
CA ARG A 42 19.16 -12.83 17.16
C ARG A 42 18.31 -11.60 17.49
N PHE A 43 17.59 -11.06 16.51
CA PHE A 43 16.92 -9.75 16.60
C PHE A 43 15.40 -9.83 16.54
N GLY A 44 14.82 -10.98 16.19
CA GLY A 44 13.43 -11.06 15.76
C GLY A 44 13.24 -10.43 14.38
N ALA A 45 12.02 -10.05 14.03
CA ALA A 45 11.74 -9.33 12.79
C ALA A 45 12.41 -7.95 12.77
N PHE A 46 12.93 -7.52 11.61
CA PHE A 46 13.77 -6.33 11.50
C PHE A 46 13.66 -5.64 10.14
N TYR A 47 14.00 -4.35 10.10
CA TYR A 47 14.20 -3.61 8.85
C TYR A 47 15.58 -3.93 8.26
N LEU A 48 15.60 -4.16 6.95
CA LEU A 48 16.80 -4.43 6.16
C LEU A 48 17.00 -3.31 5.13
N LEU A 49 18.05 -2.50 5.36
CA LEU A 49 18.37 -1.41 4.43
C LEU A 49 19.35 -1.89 3.36
N TYR A 50 18.93 -1.78 2.12
CA TYR A 50 19.75 -1.92 0.93
C TYR A 50 20.24 -0.55 0.44
N LYS A 51 21.10 -0.55 -0.57
CA LYS A 51 21.57 0.68 -1.21
C LYS A 51 20.38 1.48 -1.81
N ASP A 52 19.42 0.79 -2.36
CA ASP A 52 18.31 1.32 -3.18
C ASP A 52 16.93 1.21 -2.55
N ARG A 53 16.76 0.46 -1.48
CA ARG A 53 15.46 0.24 -0.85
C ARG A 53 15.52 -0.09 0.64
N LEU A 54 14.42 0.12 1.30
CA LEU A 54 14.11 -0.41 2.63
C LEU A 54 13.19 -1.63 2.48
N SER A 55 13.51 -2.70 3.20
CA SER A 55 12.67 -3.89 3.31
C SER A 55 12.42 -4.22 4.77
N PHE A 56 11.45 -5.09 5.01
CA PHE A 56 11.20 -5.66 6.33
C PHE A 56 11.21 -7.19 6.25
N VAL A 57 11.96 -7.83 7.13
CA VAL A 57 12.09 -9.28 7.19
C VAL A 57 11.25 -9.83 8.34
N ASN A 58 10.27 -10.65 8.00
CA ASN A 58 9.34 -11.31 8.93
C ASN A 58 9.99 -12.54 9.60
N ALA A 59 9.31 -13.06 10.63
CA ALA A 59 9.75 -14.23 11.37
C ALA A 59 9.85 -15.52 10.53
N ASP A 60 9.13 -15.61 9.42
CA ASP A 60 9.17 -16.73 8.45
C ASP A 60 10.23 -16.54 7.35
N VAL A 61 11.15 -15.58 7.52
CA VAL A 61 12.18 -15.18 6.54
C VAL A 61 11.60 -14.50 5.28
N SER A 62 10.29 -14.28 5.20
CA SER A 62 9.73 -13.50 4.09
C SER A 62 10.16 -12.04 4.15
N GLU A 63 10.42 -11.45 2.99
CA GLU A 63 10.88 -10.06 2.87
C GLU A 63 9.78 -9.21 2.22
N LEU A 64 9.25 -8.25 2.98
CA LEU A 64 8.37 -7.21 2.46
C LEU A 64 9.22 -6.11 1.83
N SER A 65 9.03 -5.83 0.55
CA SER A 65 9.67 -4.75 -0.19
C SER A 65 8.64 -4.00 -1.04
N PHE A 66 8.94 -2.75 -1.36
CA PHE A 66 8.16 -2.01 -2.35
C PHE A 66 8.48 -2.48 -3.77
N HIS A 67 7.46 -2.93 -4.50
CA HIS A 67 7.54 -3.33 -5.90
C HIS A 67 6.33 -2.78 -6.68
N PRO A 68 6.54 -1.97 -7.73
CA PRO A 68 5.45 -1.41 -8.53
C PRO A 68 4.99 -2.33 -9.68
N ASP A 69 5.51 -3.56 -9.81
CA ASP A 69 5.37 -4.42 -10.99
C ASP A 69 3.93 -4.63 -11.45
N THR A 70 3.01 -4.91 -10.54
CA THR A 70 1.58 -5.08 -10.87
C THR A 70 0.98 -3.77 -11.40
N ALA A 71 1.35 -2.63 -10.82
CA ALA A 71 0.89 -1.33 -11.27
C ALA A 71 1.45 -0.99 -12.66
N VAL A 72 2.73 -1.30 -12.93
CA VAL A 72 3.37 -1.08 -14.24
C VAL A 72 2.62 -1.76 -15.36
N LEU A 73 2.25 -3.03 -15.18
CA LEU A 73 1.49 -3.78 -16.19
C LEU A 73 0.14 -3.13 -16.49
N ARG A 74 -0.54 -2.62 -15.47
CA ARG A 74 -1.85 -1.97 -15.59
C ARG A 74 -1.75 -0.56 -16.17
N ILE A 75 -0.74 0.21 -15.79
CA ILE A 75 -0.48 1.56 -16.34
C ILE A 75 -0.23 1.50 -17.85
N LYS A 76 0.46 0.44 -18.33
CA LYS A 76 0.74 0.23 -19.75
C LYS A 76 -0.40 -0.43 -20.53
N ALA A 77 -1.42 -0.93 -19.83
CA ALA A 77 -2.57 -1.54 -20.50
C ALA A 77 -3.43 -0.45 -21.20
N PRO A 78 -3.94 -0.72 -22.40
CA PRO A 78 -4.75 0.25 -23.15
C PRO A 78 -6.09 0.58 -22.44
N HIS A 79 -6.56 -0.34 -21.61
CA HIS A 79 -7.79 -0.21 -20.83
C HIS A 79 -7.59 -0.79 -19.44
N ASP A 80 -7.86 0.01 -18.43
CA ASP A 80 -7.90 -0.44 -17.04
C ASP A 80 -9.29 -0.18 -16.45
N ALA A 81 -9.88 -1.21 -15.84
CA ALA A 81 -11.24 -1.14 -15.33
C ALA A 81 -11.39 -0.12 -14.20
N LEU A 82 -10.37 0.05 -13.34
CA LEU A 82 -10.40 1.06 -12.29
C LEU A 82 -10.36 2.46 -12.91
N VAL A 83 -9.45 2.70 -13.84
CA VAL A 83 -9.33 4.00 -14.54
C VAL A 83 -10.65 4.39 -15.21
N ASN A 84 -11.33 3.42 -15.87
CA ASN A 84 -12.63 3.67 -16.48
C ASN A 84 -13.69 4.09 -15.43
N LEU A 85 -13.66 3.54 -14.23
CA LEU A 85 -14.59 3.90 -13.15
C LEU A 85 -14.30 5.29 -12.56
N LEU A 86 -13.06 5.77 -12.62
CA LEU A 86 -12.70 7.10 -12.14
C LEU A 86 -13.27 8.22 -13.04
N GLY A 87 -13.44 7.95 -14.33
CA GLY A 87 -13.86 8.93 -15.33
C GLY A 87 -12.71 9.71 -15.96
N SER A 88 -13.03 10.68 -16.81
CA SER A 88 -12.06 11.36 -17.68
C SER A 88 -11.41 12.63 -17.08
N SER A 89 -11.92 13.16 -15.98
CA SER A 89 -11.38 14.35 -15.32
C SER A 89 -10.44 13.98 -14.18
N SER A 90 -9.44 14.81 -13.90
CA SER A 90 -8.60 14.65 -12.71
C SER A 90 -9.44 14.76 -11.44
N LYS A 91 -9.29 13.79 -10.54
CA LYS A 91 -10.03 13.67 -9.28
C LYS A 91 -9.10 13.75 -8.08
N SER A 92 -9.63 14.24 -6.96
CA SER A 92 -9.05 14.05 -5.64
C SER A 92 -9.54 12.74 -5.06
N ILE A 93 -8.63 11.79 -4.85
CA ILE A 93 -8.95 10.43 -4.40
C ILE A 93 -8.31 10.16 -3.05
N LEU A 94 -9.12 9.69 -2.10
CA LEU A 94 -8.62 9.10 -0.87
C LEU A 94 -8.64 7.58 -0.99
N ASP A 95 -7.46 6.98 -1.09
CA ASP A 95 -7.27 5.54 -0.99
C ASP A 95 -7.06 5.17 0.47
N THR A 96 -8.00 4.46 1.06
CA THR A 96 -7.99 4.09 2.48
C THR A 96 -7.15 2.84 2.77
N THR A 97 -6.50 2.30 1.74
CA THR A 97 -5.67 1.09 1.81
C THR A 97 -4.45 1.27 0.92
N MET A 98 -3.25 1.22 1.49
CA MET A 98 -2.01 1.44 0.74
C MET A 98 -1.68 0.23 -0.17
N ALA A 99 -2.16 0.27 -1.43
CA ALA A 99 -2.00 -0.81 -2.39
C ALA A 99 -1.47 -0.32 -3.75
N SER A 100 -1.24 -1.25 -4.69
CA SER A 100 -0.76 -0.96 -6.05
C SER A 100 -1.74 -0.11 -6.88
N ASP A 101 -3.02 -0.10 -6.51
CA ASP A 101 -4.08 0.67 -7.20
C ASP A 101 -3.86 2.18 -7.10
N SER A 102 -3.28 2.67 -6.01
CA SER A 102 -2.90 4.08 -5.84
C SER A 102 -1.99 4.57 -6.97
N LEU A 103 -1.03 3.72 -7.40
CA LEU A 103 -0.13 4.05 -8.52
C LEU A 103 -0.87 4.14 -9.85
N VAL A 104 -1.82 3.24 -10.10
CA VAL A 104 -2.65 3.24 -11.31
C VAL A 104 -3.52 4.50 -11.36
N MET A 105 -4.14 4.85 -10.22
CA MET A 105 -4.97 6.06 -10.10
C MET A 105 -4.13 7.34 -10.30
N ALA A 106 -2.94 7.42 -9.71
CA ALA A 106 -2.04 8.56 -9.87
C ALA A 106 -1.49 8.68 -11.30
N ALA A 107 -1.12 7.56 -11.92
CA ALA A 107 -0.64 7.53 -13.32
C ALA A 107 -1.71 7.97 -14.32
N ALA A 108 -2.99 7.78 -13.98
CA ALA A 108 -4.13 8.28 -14.75
C ALA A 108 -4.40 9.79 -14.56
N GLY A 109 -3.54 10.50 -13.79
CA GLY A 109 -3.62 11.96 -13.62
C GLY A 109 -4.42 12.45 -12.43
N ASN A 110 -4.78 11.55 -11.49
CA ASN A 110 -5.53 11.91 -10.29
C ASN A 110 -4.59 12.36 -9.16
N GLN A 111 -5.13 13.15 -8.22
CA GLN A 111 -4.48 13.52 -6.98
C GLN A 111 -4.81 12.47 -5.92
N VAL A 112 -3.85 11.62 -5.58
CA VAL A 112 -4.07 10.47 -4.69
C VAL A 112 -3.45 10.73 -3.32
N THR A 113 -4.28 10.64 -2.29
CA THR A 113 -3.85 10.52 -0.89
C THR A 113 -4.09 9.08 -0.46
N VAL A 114 -3.08 8.42 0.12
CA VAL A 114 -3.17 7.02 0.52
C VAL A 114 -2.91 6.88 2.02
N LEU A 115 -3.70 6.03 2.67
CA LEU A 115 -3.61 5.74 4.11
C LEU A 115 -3.03 4.36 4.36
N GLU A 116 -2.23 4.25 5.42
CA GLU A 116 -1.77 2.98 5.97
C GLU A 116 -1.66 3.07 7.49
N SER A 117 -2.29 2.12 8.17
CA SER A 117 -2.31 2.05 9.63
C SER A 117 -1.11 1.29 10.21
N GLN A 118 -0.60 0.29 9.47
CA GLN A 118 0.50 -0.55 9.90
C GLN A 118 1.85 0.13 9.66
N ASP A 119 2.59 0.36 10.75
CA ASP A 119 3.84 1.10 10.70
C ASP A 119 4.85 0.51 9.71
N VAL A 120 5.04 -0.80 9.76
CA VAL A 120 6.00 -1.50 8.90
C VAL A 120 5.66 -1.34 7.41
N ILE A 121 4.40 -1.52 7.04
CA ILE A 121 3.93 -1.38 5.65
C ILE A 121 4.11 0.08 5.22
N PHE A 122 3.66 1.03 6.05
CA PHE A 122 3.81 2.46 5.79
C PHE A 122 5.27 2.84 5.53
N GLN A 123 6.22 2.42 6.39
CA GLN A 123 7.63 2.78 6.25
C GLN A 123 8.24 2.20 4.96
N VAL A 124 7.96 0.94 4.65
CA VAL A 124 8.51 0.30 3.45
C VAL A 124 7.92 0.92 2.17
N VAL A 125 6.60 1.09 2.11
CA VAL A 125 5.92 1.54 0.88
C VAL A 125 6.11 3.04 0.66
N SER A 126 5.95 3.90 1.67
CA SER A 126 6.13 5.35 1.52
C SER A 126 7.54 5.72 1.10
N ARG A 127 8.56 5.04 1.66
CA ARG A 127 9.95 5.23 1.23
C ARG A 127 10.19 4.69 -0.16
N GLY A 128 9.58 3.56 -0.52
CA GLY A 128 9.60 3.05 -1.89
C GLY A 128 9.03 4.05 -2.89
N LEU A 129 7.86 4.60 -2.62
CA LEU A 129 7.25 5.67 -3.43
C LEU A 129 8.17 6.88 -3.59
N ALA A 130 8.91 7.25 -2.54
CA ALA A 130 9.82 8.39 -2.55
C ALA A 130 11.16 8.14 -3.26
N THR A 131 11.69 6.89 -3.22
CA THR A 131 13.09 6.62 -3.60
C THR A 131 13.29 5.62 -4.72
N TYR A 132 12.27 4.83 -5.07
CA TYR A 132 12.39 3.82 -6.13
C TYR A 132 12.79 4.46 -7.46
N GLN A 133 13.82 3.90 -8.11
CA GLN A 133 14.35 4.38 -9.37
C GLN A 133 13.76 3.60 -10.54
N THR A 134 13.36 4.30 -11.57
CA THR A 134 12.80 3.72 -12.80
C THR A 134 13.07 4.64 -13.98
N ASP A 135 13.22 4.07 -15.18
CA ASP A 135 13.32 4.83 -16.43
C ASP A 135 11.93 5.23 -16.97
N ASP A 136 10.86 4.65 -16.42
CA ASP A 136 9.48 4.97 -16.78
C ASP A 136 9.05 6.29 -16.12
N LYS A 137 9.03 7.37 -16.91
CA LYS A 137 8.71 8.72 -16.43
C LYS A 137 7.26 8.88 -15.93
N GLN A 138 6.33 8.12 -16.50
CA GLN A 138 4.93 8.13 -16.04
C GLN A 138 4.82 7.49 -14.65
N LEU A 139 5.46 6.35 -14.46
CA LEU A 139 5.52 5.67 -13.18
C LEU A 139 6.24 6.53 -12.12
N GLU A 140 7.41 7.10 -12.47
CA GLU A 140 8.16 7.97 -11.58
C GLU A 140 7.30 9.14 -11.09
N LYS A 141 6.65 9.85 -12.03
CA LYS A 141 5.75 10.97 -11.71
C LYS A 141 4.59 10.53 -10.81
N ALA A 142 3.97 9.39 -11.12
CA ALA A 142 2.88 8.83 -10.31
C ALA A 142 3.34 8.55 -8.86
N MET A 143 4.48 7.85 -8.69
CA MET A 143 5.04 7.57 -7.37
C MET A 143 5.29 8.83 -6.55
N ARG A 144 5.90 9.88 -7.16
CA ARG A 144 6.24 11.13 -6.46
C ARG A 144 5.03 12.02 -6.19
N SER A 145 3.91 11.83 -6.89
CA SER A 145 2.68 12.61 -6.69
C SER A 145 1.77 12.07 -5.58
N ILE A 146 1.95 10.82 -5.16
CA ILE A 146 1.13 10.20 -4.12
C ILE A 146 1.49 10.77 -2.75
N LYS A 147 0.47 11.26 -2.03
CA LYS A 147 0.60 11.69 -0.63
C LYS A 147 0.30 10.51 0.29
N ALA A 148 1.32 9.91 0.90
CA ALA A 148 1.16 8.84 1.87
C ALA A 148 0.99 9.40 3.29
N ILE A 149 0.00 8.91 4.03
CA ILE A 149 -0.29 9.31 5.41
C ILE A 149 -0.42 8.05 6.28
N LYS A 150 0.31 8.02 7.39
CA LYS A 150 0.14 6.97 8.40
C LYS A 150 -1.09 7.27 9.24
N SER A 151 -2.16 6.54 9.01
CA SER A 151 -3.41 6.71 9.76
C SER A 151 -4.31 5.48 9.65
N ASP A 152 -5.13 5.27 10.66
CA ASP A 152 -6.31 4.42 10.54
C ASP A 152 -7.36 5.10 9.65
N SER A 153 -7.99 4.32 8.77
CA SER A 153 -8.90 4.86 7.76
C SER A 153 -10.15 5.50 8.34
N LEU A 154 -10.78 4.88 9.34
CA LEU A 154 -11.98 5.42 9.97
C LEU A 154 -11.67 6.70 10.75
N SER A 155 -10.58 6.69 11.50
CA SER A 155 -10.12 7.86 12.26
C SER A 155 -9.80 9.03 11.33
N PHE A 156 -9.17 8.76 10.19
CA PHE A 156 -8.88 9.79 9.19
C PHE A 156 -10.17 10.34 8.57
N LEU A 157 -11.09 9.47 8.13
CA LEU A 157 -12.37 9.90 7.56
C LEU A 157 -13.15 10.80 8.54
N LYS A 158 -13.22 10.43 9.82
CA LYS A 158 -13.88 11.25 10.86
C LYS A 158 -13.27 12.64 11.02
N SER A 159 -11.99 12.81 10.74
CA SER A 159 -11.30 14.10 10.83
C SER A 159 -11.49 14.99 9.59
N GLN A 160 -12.04 14.47 8.49
CA GLN A 160 -12.20 15.20 7.26
C GLN A 160 -13.52 15.98 7.22
N ALA A 161 -13.52 17.10 6.50
CA ALA A 161 -14.75 17.83 6.20
C ALA A 161 -15.65 17.05 5.23
N ASP A 162 -16.94 17.35 5.24
CA ASP A 162 -17.90 16.81 4.28
C ASP A 162 -17.45 17.15 2.86
N HIS A 163 -17.62 16.19 1.95
CA HIS A 163 -17.31 16.36 0.52
C HIS A 163 -15.88 16.87 0.23
N SER A 164 -14.88 16.43 1.02
CA SER A 164 -13.50 16.88 0.88
C SER A 164 -12.71 16.12 -0.21
N PHE A 165 -13.16 14.93 -0.61
CA PHE A 165 -12.60 14.16 -1.71
C PHE A 165 -13.65 13.84 -2.76
N ASP A 166 -13.25 13.75 -4.04
CA ASP A 166 -14.18 13.37 -5.10
C ASP A 166 -14.53 11.89 -5.00
N ILE A 167 -13.53 11.04 -4.73
CA ILE A 167 -13.68 9.58 -4.65
C ILE A 167 -13.02 9.05 -3.39
N ILE A 168 -13.73 8.15 -2.69
CA ILE A 168 -13.14 7.30 -1.65
C ILE A 168 -12.93 5.91 -2.24
N TYR A 169 -11.71 5.39 -2.14
CA TYR A 169 -11.33 4.06 -2.62
C TYR A 169 -10.89 3.17 -1.46
N ALA A 170 -11.25 1.88 -1.52
CA ALA A 170 -10.75 0.88 -0.59
C ALA A 170 -10.51 -0.47 -1.28
N ASP A 171 -9.34 -1.07 -1.01
CA ASP A 171 -8.98 -2.45 -1.37
C ASP A 171 -8.55 -3.20 -0.09
N PRO A 172 -9.47 -3.39 0.88
CA PRO A 172 -9.12 -4.06 2.12
C PRO A 172 -8.75 -5.52 1.86
N MET A 173 -7.84 -6.06 2.66
CA MET A 173 -7.48 -7.48 2.60
C MET A 173 -8.64 -8.30 3.18
N PHE A 174 -9.48 -8.82 2.29
CA PHE A 174 -10.62 -9.68 2.62
C PHE A 174 -10.19 -11.10 3.03
N SER A 175 -11.13 -11.85 3.65
CA SER A 175 -10.94 -13.21 4.16
C SER A 175 -10.52 -14.24 3.10
N GLU A 176 -10.93 -14.05 1.86
CA GLU A 176 -10.53 -14.86 0.70
C GLU A 176 -9.23 -14.33 0.08
N THR A 177 -8.10 -14.78 0.60
CA THR A 177 -6.78 -14.37 0.06
C THR A 177 -6.42 -15.17 -1.18
N ILE A 178 -6.06 -14.45 -2.24
CA ILE A 178 -5.46 -15.04 -3.44
C ILE A 178 -4.04 -15.48 -3.11
N LYS A 179 -3.74 -16.77 -3.22
CA LYS A 179 -2.43 -17.38 -2.89
C LYS A 179 -1.29 -17.05 -3.87
N GLU A 180 -1.45 -16.04 -4.73
CA GLU A 180 -0.68 -15.91 -5.97
C GLU A 180 0.51 -14.91 -5.92
N SER A 181 0.82 -14.28 -4.79
CA SER A 181 1.95 -13.33 -4.71
C SER A 181 2.77 -13.53 -3.44
N GLU A 182 4.09 -13.69 -3.59
CA GLU A 182 5.03 -13.78 -2.46
C GLU A 182 4.98 -12.52 -1.58
N ASN A 183 4.81 -11.33 -2.19
CA ASN A 183 4.65 -10.07 -1.46
C ASN A 183 3.38 -10.04 -0.60
N LEU A 184 2.27 -10.62 -1.08
CA LEU A 184 1.03 -10.72 -0.29
C LEU A 184 1.19 -11.67 0.90
N GLN A 185 2.01 -12.72 0.79
CA GLN A 185 2.30 -13.60 1.91
C GLN A 185 3.11 -12.88 3.01
N ALA A 186 4.05 -12.02 2.63
CA ALA A 186 4.82 -11.22 3.57
C ALA A 186 3.98 -10.14 4.30
N ILE A 187 2.93 -9.63 3.65
CA ILE A 187 2.03 -8.62 4.22
C ILE A 187 0.98 -9.24 5.15
N LYS A 188 0.50 -10.46 4.88
CA LYS A 188 -0.58 -11.11 5.63
C LYS A 188 -0.46 -11.03 7.16
N PRO A 189 0.69 -11.36 7.77
CA PRO A 189 0.84 -11.28 9.23
C PRO A 189 0.79 -9.86 9.77
N LEU A 190 0.99 -8.85 8.90
CA LEU A 190 1.08 -7.44 9.24
C LEU A 190 -0.19 -6.68 8.91
N ALA A 191 -1.01 -7.20 7.99
CA ALA A 191 -2.19 -6.49 7.52
C ALA A 191 -3.32 -6.51 8.54
N ASN A 192 -4.00 -5.37 8.64
CA ASN A 192 -5.23 -5.25 9.41
C ASN A 192 -6.37 -5.91 8.63
N GLY A 193 -6.80 -7.12 9.04
CA GLY A 193 -7.89 -7.87 8.43
C GLY A 193 -9.29 -7.34 8.79
N SER A 194 -9.42 -6.07 9.18
CA SER A 194 -10.70 -5.49 9.53
C SER A 194 -11.58 -5.31 8.28
N ARG A 195 -12.78 -5.90 8.33
CA ARG A 195 -13.82 -5.67 7.30
C ARG A 195 -14.25 -4.20 7.32
N LEU A 196 -14.68 -3.71 6.16
CA LEU A 196 -15.37 -2.42 6.07
C LEU A 196 -16.65 -2.49 6.91
N THR A 197 -16.85 -1.53 7.80
CA THR A 197 -18.01 -1.45 8.68
C THR A 197 -19.04 -0.45 8.13
N GLU A 198 -20.27 -0.54 8.62
CA GLU A 198 -21.29 0.49 8.33
C GLU A 198 -20.83 1.89 8.77
N GLU A 199 -20.11 1.98 9.90
CA GLU A 199 -19.55 3.25 10.37
C GLU A 199 -18.54 3.83 9.38
N TRP A 200 -17.62 2.99 8.86
CA TRP A 200 -16.70 3.39 7.82
C TRP A 200 -17.45 3.86 6.56
N LEU A 201 -18.48 3.13 6.13
CA LEU A 201 -19.28 3.49 4.96
C LEU A 201 -20.01 4.82 5.14
N ASN A 202 -20.58 5.08 6.32
CA ASN A 202 -21.27 6.34 6.62
C ASN A 202 -20.30 7.53 6.55
N GLU A 203 -19.10 7.39 7.11
CA GLU A 203 -18.07 8.41 7.02
C GLU A 203 -17.54 8.57 5.58
N ALA A 204 -17.35 7.47 4.85
CA ALA A 204 -16.96 7.53 3.45
C ALA A 204 -18.02 8.26 2.59
N LYS A 205 -19.33 8.02 2.82
CA LYS A 205 -20.42 8.75 2.16
C LYS A 205 -20.42 10.24 2.48
N ARG A 206 -20.13 10.60 3.72
CA ARG A 206 -20.05 12.01 4.14
C ARG A 206 -18.89 12.74 3.47
N VAL A 207 -17.74 12.07 3.36
CA VAL A 207 -16.49 12.65 2.85
C VAL A 207 -16.43 12.66 1.32
N ALA A 208 -17.06 11.68 0.63
CA ALA A 208 -17.09 11.60 -0.82
C ALA A 208 -18.01 12.66 -1.44
N ARG A 209 -17.58 13.24 -2.58
CA ARG A 209 -18.43 14.12 -3.41
C ARG A 209 -19.20 13.34 -4.47
N GLU A 210 -18.55 12.37 -5.11
CA GLU A 210 -19.09 11.72 -6.30
C GLU A 210 -19.40 10.25 -6.09
N LYS A 211 -18.45 9.49 -5.55
CA LYS A 211 -18.61 8.04 -5.40
C LYS A 211 -17.65 7.41 -4.40
N ILE A 212 -18.03 6.20 -4.00
CA ILE A 212 -17.16 5.29 -3.24
C ILE A 212 -16.91 4.08 -4.13
N ILE A 213 -15.66 3.64 -4.20
CA ILE A 213 -15.26 2.46 -4.96
C ILE A 213 -14.57 1.49 -4.00
N ILE A 214 -15.02 0.25 -3.97
CA ILE A 214 -14.34 -0.83 -3.25
C ILE A 214 -13.87 -1.89 -4.23
N LYS A 215 -12.80 -2.61 -3.89
CA LYS A 215 -12.33 -3.77 -4.63
C LYS A 215 -12.34 -4.98 -3.72
N ALA A 216 -12.98 -6.07 -4.16
CA ALA A 216 -13.09 -7.28 -3.39
C ALA A 216 -13.09 -8.54 -4.28
N HIS A 217 -12.87 -9.70 -3.65
CA HIS A 217 -13.00 -10.97 -4.35
C HIS A 217 -14.46 -11.19 -4.80
N PHE A 218 -14.66 -11.81 -5.98
CA PHE A 218 -16.01 -11.98 -6.56
C PHE A 218 -16.98 -12.79 -5.70
N ARG A 219 -16.46 -13.57 -4.74
CA ARG A 219 -17.25 -14.36 -3.75
C ARG A 219 -17.48 -13.62 -2.45
N ASP A 220 -16.92 -12.42 -2.30
CA ASP A 220 -17.10 -11.66 -1.05
C ASP A 220 -18.52 -11.07 -1.00
N THR A 221 -19.13 -11.17 0.16
CA THR A 221 -20.50 -10.67 0.40
C THR A 221 -20.54 -9.16 0.71
N VAL A 222 -19.38 -8.50 0.77
CA VAL A 222 -19.27 -7.08 1.11
C VAL A 222 -20.05 -6.18 0.16
N PHE A 223 -20.16 -6.55 -1.12
CA PHE A 223 -20.91 -5.76 -2.09
C PHE A 223 -22.40 -5.70 -1.74
N GLU A 224 -22.98 -6.86 -1.44
CA GLU A 224 -24.39 -7.00 -1.07
C GLU A 224 -24.66 -6.47 0.35
N GLU A 225 -23.80 -6.79 1.31
CA GLU A 225 -23.93 -6.37 2.71
C GLU A 225 -23.90 -4.86 2.88
N LEU A 226 -23.04 -4.17 2.14
CA LEU A 226 -22.91 -2.71 2.20
C LEU A 226 -23.65 -1.97 1.09
N GLY A 227 -24.34 -2.68 0.18
CA GLY A 227 -25.17 -2.10 -0.86
C GLY A 227 -24.41 -1.48 -2.03
N PHE A 228 -23.24 -2.00 -2.38
CA PHE A 228 -22.48 -1.57 -3.55
C PHE A 228 -23.01 -2.21 -4.84
N GLU A 229 -23.12 -1.43 -5.91
CA GLU A 229 -23.36 -1.96 -7.25
C GLU A 229 -22.07 -2.63 -7.75
N ARG A 230 -22.12 -3.97 -7.90
CA ARG A 230 -20.96 -4.76 -8.30
C ARG A 230 -20.72 -4.70 -9.80
N GLN A 231 -19.57 -4.22 -10.19
CA GLN A 231 -19.08 -4.22 -11.56
C GLN A 231 -18.44 -5.57 -11.88
N ILE A 232 -19.21 -6.42 -12.58
CA ILE A 232 -18.77 -7.78 -12.91
C ILE A 232 -17.63 -7.71 -13.92
N ARG A 233 -16.53 -8.36 -13.62
CA ARG A 233 -15.35 -8.48 -14.49
C ARG A 233 -15.19 -9.95 -14.90
N PRO A 234 -15.63 -10.35 -16.11
CA PRO A 234 -15.52 -11.73 -16.56
C PRO A 234 -14.08 -12.24 -16.47
N ASN A 235 -13.91 -13.46 -15.97
CA ASN A 235 -12.62 -14.13 -15.81
C ASN A 235 -11.63 -13.46 -14.84
N GLN A 236 -12.07 -12.50 -14.02
CA GLN A 236 -11.26 -11.88 -12.97
C GLN A 236 -11.75 -12.30 -11.58
N LYS A 237 -10.78 -12.57 -10.68
CA LYS A 237 -11.10 -12.92 -9.29
C LYS A 237 -11.52 -11.69 -8.46
N LEU A 238 -11.06 -10.50 -8.84
CA LEU A 238 -11.34 -9.25 -8.15
C LEU A 238 -12.31 -8.40 -8.95
N HIS A 239 -13.39 -7.99 -8.31
CA HIS A 239 -14.41 -7.10 -8.85
C HIS A 239 -14.35 -5.75 -8.14
N TYR A 240 -14.96 -4.74 -8.75
CA TYR A 240 -15.21 -3.45 -8.11
C TYR A 240 -16.67 -3.32 -7.70
N GLY A 241 -16.92 -2.66 -6.58
CA GLY A 241 -18.23 -2.18 -6.17
C GLY A 241 -18.23 -0.66 -6.23
N VAL A 242 -19.31 -0.06 -6.71
CA VAL A 242 -19.46 1.39 -6.83
C VAL A 242 -20.74 1.81 -6.10
N MET A 243 -20.65 2.92 -5.39
CA MET A 243 -21.78 3.56 -4.74
C MET A 243 -21.69 5.07 -4.95
#